data_d0e567f9831c6630875cf294db3f175c
#
_entry.id   d0e567f9831c6630875cf294db3f175c
#
_cell.length_a   1.000
_cell.length_b   1.000
_cell.length_c   1.000
_cell.angle_alpha   90.00
_cell.angle_beta   90.00
_cell.angle_gamma   90.00
#
_symmetry.space_group_name_H-M   'P 1'
#
loop_
_entity.id
_entity.type
_entity.pdbx_description
1 polymer ?
#
loop_
_entity_poly.entity_id
_entity_poly.type
_entity_poly.pdbx_seq_one_letter_code
_entity_poly.pdbx_strand_id
1 'polypeptide(L)'
;LTYAFLYMGRYNLKISKFAFEEMKDPTGGAMMGNDDFGLIFTVGVWVYGSAFLINGPLTDRVGGRFAILVGAAGAAVANLLMGFCSYQLISDGPLQNTIATNFVLIFSILYGINMYFQSFGAVAVVKVNAPWFHVRERGVFGAIFGILISLGIYFAYDWGYFIVKNLGLIWVFFVPTILLAIFWILDFMLVQDSPGNAGLKDFDTADASSGDDGPRLPAVQVFKMMLTNPIILTIALVEFCSGFIRQAPMQWYRTFAKQTDSALFLKGDFIYDHWGMFLCVAGISGGVIAGIISDRVFQSRRGPVAAILYLGVTLGSIALLFGYDLQVWEFGSFKLAPAGVLCIVISMCVIGVHGMLSGTASMDFGGKKNVGVAVGIIDGFVYLGTGVMSLIYGKVLPSEQFDEAGQLTGPVTDPANWSPWPISMIIVGIIGFLLATRVWNAKPKSKKAA
;
A
#
# COMPACT_ATOMS: atom_id res chain seq x y z
N LEU A 1 -1.52 -3.36 16.61
CA LEU A 1 -1.97 -1.97 16.39
C LEU A 1 -0.86 -1.08 15.84
N THR A 2 0.40 -1.18 16.30
CA THR A 2 1.55 -0.42 15.79
C THR A 2 1.61 -0.44 14.27
N TYR A 3 1.40 -1.61 13.65
CA TYR A 3 1.39 -1.74 12.20
C TYR A 3 0.24 -0.95 11.54
N ALA A 4 -0.92 -0.85 12.15
CA ALA A 4 -2.02 -0.03 11.63
C ALA A 4 -1.67 1.47 11.67
N PHE A 5 -0.98 1.94 12.72
CA PHE A 5 -0.55 3.34 12.81
C PHE A 5 0.66 3.67 11.92
N LEU A 6 1.47 2.68 11.55
CA LEU A 6 2.49 2.87 10.52
C LEU A 6 1.86 3.32 9.18
N TYR A 7 0.64 2.89 8.87
CA TYR A 7 -0.09 3.35 7.67
C TYR A 7 -0.36 4.86 7.67
N MET A 8 -0.63 5.48 8.82
CA MET A 8 -0.79 6.93 8.88
C MET A 8 0.48 7.65 8.44
N GLY A 9 1.64 7.24 8.95
CA GLY A 9 2.93 7.79 8.54
C GLY A 9 3.37 7.41 7.13
N ARG A 10 2.75 6.39 6.51
CA ARG A 10 3.02 5.98 5.12
C ARG A 10 2.26 6.82 4.11
N TYR A 11 1.00 7.14 4.39
CA TYR A 11 0.13 7.85 3.47
C TYR A 11 -0.06 9.34 3.79
N ASN A 12 0.62 9.86 4.81
CA ASN A 12 0.59 11.28 5.16
C ASN A 12 1.03 12.18 4.01
N LEU A 13 2.00 11.76 3.17
CA LEU A 13 2.39 12.48 1.96
C LEU A 13 1.19 12.68 1.02
N LYS A 14 0.37 11.64 0.82
CA LYS A 14 -0.84 11.75 0.00
C LYS A 14 -1.88 12.68 0.62
N ILE A 15 -2.03 12.60 1.93
CA ILE A 15 -2.98 13.42 2.67
C ILE A 15 -2.57 14.89 2.63
N SER A 16 -1.27 15.18 2.77
CA SER A 16 -0.71 16.54 2.75
C SER A 16 -0.70 17.17 1.36
N LYS A 17 -0.83 16.36 0.27
CA LYS A 17 -0.75 16.86 -1.11
C LYS A 17 -1.67 18.05 -1.36
N PHE A 18 -2.92 17.97 -0.94
CA PHE A 18 -3.89 19.04 -1.21
C PHE A 18 -3.55 20.37 -0.53
N ALA A 19 -2.95 20.30 0.67
CA ALA A 19 -2.52 21.49 1.37
C ALA A 19 -1.24 22.09 0.75
N PHE A 20 -0.30 21.25 0.31
CA PHE A 20 0.89 21.71 -0.41
C PHE A 20 0.59 22.20 -1.82
N GLU A 21 -0.45 21.65 -2.49
CA GLU A 21 -0.93 22.10 -3.79
C GLU A 21 -1.44 23.54 -3.73
N GLU A 22 -2.05 23.94 -2.62
CA GLU A 22 -2.56 25.31 -2.38
C GLU A 22 -1.45 26.30 -1.98
N MET A 23 -0.28 25.81 -1.56
CA MET A 23 0.89 26.63 -1.25
C MET A 23 1.66 26.97 -2.54
N LYS A 24 2.20 28.19 -2.60
CA LYS A 24 3.03 28.60 -3.73
C LYS A 24 4.49 28.25 -3.51
N ASP A 25 5.12 27.71 -4.55
CA ASP A 25 6.57 27.57 -4.62
C ASP A 25 7.25 28.92 -4.95
N PRO A 26 8.59 29.04 -4.90
CA PRO A 26 9.32 30.26 -5.26
C PRO A 26 9.12 30.72 -6.70
N THR A 27 8.60 29.87 -7.60
CA THR A 27 8.32 30.20 -9.01
C THR A 27 6.86 30.62 -9.24
N GLY A 28 6.00 30.53 -8.21
CA GLY A 28 4.57 30.82 -8.27
C GLY A 28 3.68 29.64 -8.62
N GLY A 29 4.27 28.45 -8.82
CA GLY A 29 3.55 27.18 -9.02
C GLY A 29 3.04 26.57 -7.71
N ALA A 30 2.45 25.38 -7.78
CA ALA A 30 2.11 24.60 -6.59
C ALA A 30 3.37 24.06 -5.91
N MET A 31 3.43 24.09 -4.58
CA MET A 31 4.54 23.52 -3.81
C MET A 31 4.69 22.00 -4.04
N MET A 32 3.58 21.29 -4.26
CA MET A 32 3.55 19.87 -4.65
C MET A 32 2.47 19.62 -5.69
N GLY A 33 2.86 19.62 -6.95
CA GLY A 33 2.00 19.24 -8.06
C GLY A 33 1.81 17.73 -8.21
N ASN A 34 1.10 17.29 -9.25
CA ASN A 34 0.88 15.88 -9.55
C ASN A 34 2.18 15.14 -9.90
N ASP A 35 3.08 15.78 -10.63
CA ASP A 35 4.39 15.24 -11.01
C ASP A 35 5.33 15.15 -9.80
N ASP A 36 5.38 16.18 -8.94
CA ASP A 36 6.16 16.18 -7.70
C ASP A 36 5.72 15.06 -6.76
N PHE A 37 4.40 14.94 -6.53
CA PHE A 37 3.83 13.85 -5.75
C PHE A 37 4.19 12.50 -6.37
N GLY A 38 4.05 12.36 -7.68
CA GLY A 38 4.39 11.16 -8.43
C GLY A 38 5.86 10.75 -8.21
N LEU A 39 6.78 11.71 -8.26
CA LEU A 39 8.21 11.47 -8.07
C LEU A 39 8.54 11.10 -6.62
N ILE A 40 8.10 11.90 -5.64
CA ILE A 40 8.36 11.66 -4.21
C ILE A 40 7.80 10.30 -3.79
N PHE A 41 6.57 10.00 -4.20
CA PHE A 41 5.93 8.71 -3.89
C PHE A 41 6.67 7.54 -4.55
N THR A 42 7.12 7.69 -5.80
CA THR A 42 7.92 6.67 -6.51
C THR A 42 9.20 6.33 -5.75
N VAL A 43 9.96 7.33 -5.33
CA VAL A 43 11.18 7.14 -4.53
C VAL A 43 10.87 6.34 -3.26
N GLY A 44 9.84 6.75 -2.53
CA GLY A 44 9.44 6.09 -1.29
C GLY A 44 9.06 4.61 -1.49
N VAL A 45 8.21 4.30 -2.47
CA VAL A 45 7.74 2.92 -2.68
C VAL A 45 8.83 2.01 -3.24
N TRP A 46 9.77 2.53 -4.03
CA TRP A 46 10.91 1.75 -4.49
C TRP A 46 11.91 1.48 -3.38
N VAL A 47 12.15 2.46 -2.50
CA VAL A 47 12.94 2.24 -1.27
C VAL A 47 12.27 1.17 -0.41
N TYR A 48 10.95 1.25 -0.21
CA TYR A 48 10.19 0.27 0.58
C TYR A 48 10.29 -1.14 0.00
N GLY A 49 10.05 -1.28 -1.31
CA GLY A 49 10.13 -2.58 -2.00
C GLY A 49 11.55 -3.19 -1.95
N SER A 50 12.58 -2.38 -2.19
CA SER A 50 13.98 -2.80 -2.11
C SER A 50 14.39 -3.17 -0.68
N ALA A 51 13.89 -2.41 0.30
CA ALA A 51 14.19 -2.65 1.70
C ALA A 51 13.66 -3.99 2.21
N PHE A 52 12.56 -4.52 1.68
CA PHE A 52 12.06 -5.85 2.03
C PHE A 52 13.07 -6.96 1.77
N LEU A 53 13.85 -6.83 0.69
CA LEU A 53 14.89 -7.81 0.33
C LEU A 53 16.03 -7.85 1.36
N ILE A 54 16.26 -6.73 2.05
CA ILE A 54 17.32 -6.58 3.08
C ILE A 54 16.74 -6.86 4.47
N ASN A 55 15.62 -6.22 4.79
CA ASN A 55 15.05 -6.22 6.13
C ASN A 55 14.35 -7.53 6.48
N GLY A 56 13.91 -8.34 5.50
CA GLY A 56 13.41 -9.68 5.69
C GLY A 56 14.44 -10.60 6.34
N PRO A 57 15.57 -10.89 5.66
CA PRO A 57 16.66 -11.68 6.23
C PRO A 57 17.27 -11.08 7.51
N LEU A 58 17.31 -9.73 7.61
CA LEU A 58 17.81 -9.06 8.81
C LEU A 58 16.90 -9.31 10.01
N THR A 59 15.58 -9.18 9.85
CA THR A 59 14.58 -9.47 10.91
C THR A 59 14.67 -10.92 11.37
N ASP A 60 14.97 -11.86 10.45
CA ASP A 60 15.18 -13.26 10.82
C ASP A 60 16.39 -13.46 11.76
N ARG A 61 17.38 -12.58 11.69
CA ARG A 61 18.58 -12.64 12.54
C ARG A 61 18.44 -11.90 13.87
N VAL A 62 17.83 -10.71 13.84
CA VAL A 62 17.78 -9.81 15.01
C VAL A 62 16.52 -10.00 15.87
N GLY A 63 15.52 -10.73 15.37
CA GLY A 63 14.22 -10.94 16.04
C GLY A 63 13.17 -9.92 15.62
N GLY A 64 11.90 -10.30 15.77
CA GLY A 64 10.77 -9.48 15.35
C GLY A 64 10.53 -8.31 16.28
N ARG A 65 10.75 -8.48 17.60
CA ARG A 65 10.66 -7.41 18.59
C ARG A 65 11.62 -6.25 18.29
N PHE A 66 12.87 -6.56 18.03
CA PHE A 66 13.85 -5.54 17.66
C PHE A 66 13.46 -4.84 16.36
N ALA A 67 13.04 -5.60 15.37
CA ALA A 67 12.64 -5.06 14.06
C ALA A 67 11.45 -4.10 14.14
N ILE A 68 10.38 -4.44 14.92
CA ILE A 68 9.23 -3.53 15.05
C ILE A 68 9.61 -2.23 15.76
N LEU A 69 10.47 -2.31 16.79
CA LEU A 69 10.94 -1.15 17.53
C LEU A 69 11.78 -0.22 16.64
N VAL A 70 12.71 -0.77 15.87
CA VAL A 70 13.52 0.01 14.91
C VAL A 70 12.63 0.62 13.82
N GLY A 71 11.69 -0.15 13.28
CA GLY A 71 10.75 0.33 12.27
C GLY A 71 9.88 1.47 12.77
N ALA A 72 9.28 1.34 13.95
CA ALA A 72 8.42 2.35 14.54
C ALA A 72 9.20 3.62 14.91
N ALA A 73 10.39 3.48 15.52
CA ALA A 73 11.23 4.61 15.90
C ALA A 73 11.71 5.39 14.66
N GLY A 74 12.24 4.69 13.65
CA GLY A 74 12.74 5.33 12.43
C GLY A 74 11.63 6.01 11.63
N ALA A 75 10.45 5.39 11.53
CA ALA A 75 9.28 6.00 10.91
C ALA A 75 8.81 7.25 11.70
N ALA A 76 8.78 7.19 13.04
CA ALA A 76 8.41 8.33 13.87
C ALA A 76 9.37 9.52 13.66
N VAL A 77 10.68 9.28 13.66
CA VAL A 77 11.69 10.33 13.42
C VAL A 77 11.54 10.93 12.03
N ALA A 78 11.36 10.12 10.99
CA ALA A 78 11.18 10.62 9.62
C ALA A 78 9.91 11.48 9.49
N ASN A 79 8.80 11.06 10.12
CA ASN A 79 7.58 11.85 10.17
C ASN A 79 7.75 13.15 10.96
N LEU A 80 8.49 13.12 12.08
CA LEU A 80 8.83 14.31 12.84
C LEU A 80 9.59 15.33 11.99
N LEU A 81 10.57 14.88 11.21
CA LEU A 81 11.35 15.74 10.33
C LEU A 81 10.51 16.32 9.18
N MET A 82 9.63 15.53 8.56
CA MET A 82 8.69 16.04 7.55
C MET A 82 7.73 17.07 8.16
N GLY A 83 7.24 16.83 9.38
CA GLY A 83 6.43 17.78 10.13
C GLY A 83 7.17 19.08 10.46
N PHE A 84 8.44 18.98 10.83
CA PHE A 84 9.29 20.15 11.06
C PHE A 84 9.52 20.96 9.77
N CYS A 85 9.79 20.30 8.64
CA CYS A 85 9.89 20.98 7.35
C CYS A 85 8.59 21.69 6.97
N SER A 86 7.45 21.03 7.17
CA SER A 86 6.13 21.63 6.94
C SER A 86 5.86 22.83 7.84
N TYR A 87 6.28 22.74 9.13
CA TYR A 87 6.19 23.87 10.06
C TYR A 87 7.02 25.07 9.60
N GLN A 88 8.26 24.86 9.15
CA GLN A 88 9.11 25.93 8.62
C GLN A 88 8.50 26.63 7.39
N LEU A 89 7.83 25.86 6.53
CA LEU A 89 7.14 26.42 5.34
C LEU A 89 5.94 27.27 5.71
N ILE A 90 5.18 26.91 6.76
CA ILE A 90 3.94 27.61 7.15
C ILE A 90 4.24 28.83 8.04
N SER A 91 5.27 28.72 8.90
CA SER A 91 5.59 29.78 9.88
C SER A 91 6.59 30.80 9.38
N ASP A 92 6.92 30.81 8.07
CA ASP A 92 7.97 31.66 7.48
C ASP A 92 9.29 31.57 8.25
N GLY A 93 9.65 30.32 8.63
CA GLY A 93 10.82 30.04 9.46
C GLY A 93 12.14 30.23 8.70
N PRO A 94 13.27 30.23 9.41
CA PRO A 94 14.61 30.51 8.83
C PRO A 94 15.04 29.55 7.72
N LEU A 95 14.45 28.36 7.65
CA LEU A 95 14.74 27.37 6.59
C LEU A 95 13.69 27.35 5.47
N GLN A 96 12.67 28.19 5.51
CA GLN A 96 11.58 28.21 4.53
C GLN A 96 12.08 28.24 3.08
N ASN A 97 12.91 29.21 2.73
CA ASN A 97 13.41 29.35 1.35
C ASN A 97 14.23 28.14 0.91
N THR A 98 15.04 27.58 1.79
CA THR A 98 15.84 26.39 1.48
C THR A 98 14.97 25.18 1.23
N ILE A 99 13.94 24.99 2.07
CA ILE A 99 13.00 23.87 1.96
C ILE A 99 12.12 24.07 0.72
N ALA A 100 11.58 25.26 0.49
CA ALA A 100 10.73 25.55 -0.66
C ALA A 100 11.48 25.33 -2.00
N THR A 101 12.71 25.82 -2.12
CA THR A 101 13.53 25.65 -3.33
C THR A 101 13.91 24.19 -3.58
N ASN A 102 14.09 23.38 -2.52
CA ASN A 102 14.51 21.99 -2.62
C ASN A 102 13.41 21.01 -2.15
N PHE A 103 12.15 21.41 -2.24
CA PHE A 103 11.03 20.68 -1.65
C PHE A 103 11.00 19.21 -2.08
N VAL A 104 11.00 18.96 -3.39
CA VAL A 104 10.93 17.61 -3.95
C VAL A 104 12.09 16.74 -3.50
N LEU A 105 13.32 17.29 -3.48
CA LEU A 105 14.50 16.55 -3.03
C LEU A 105 14.43 16.21 -1.54
N ILE A 106 14.12 17.19 -0.69
CA ILE A 106 14.04 17.02 0.77
C ILE A 106 12.96 16.02 1.13
N PHE A 107 11.75 16.19 0.57
CA PHE A 107 10.64 15.26 0.86
C PHE A 107 10.87 13.88 0.24
N SER A 108 11.55 13.75 -0.92
CA SER A 108 11.94 12.45 -1.47
C SER A 108 12.90 11.71 -0.53
N ILE A 109 13.89 12.39 0.04
CA ILE A 109 14.84 11.80 0.99
C ILE A 109 14.13 11.40 2.27
N LEU A 110 13.38 12.31 2.90
CA LEU A 110 12.70 12.05 4.17
C LEU A 110 11.62 10.98 4.04
N TYR A 111 10.84 11.02 2.95
CA TYR A 111 9.85 10.00 2.67
C TYR A 111 10.49 8.65 2.33
N GLY A 112 11.61 8.64 1.61
CA GLY A 112 12.41 7.44 1.38
C GLY A 112 12.92 6.81 2.68
N ILE A 113 13.47 7.61 3.60
CA ILE A 113 13.90 7.17 4.94
C ILE A 113 12.70 6.60 5.72
N ASN A 114 11.57 7.31 5.73
CA ASN A 114 10.34 6.81 6.34
C ASN A 114 9.96 5.44 5.79
N MET A 115 9.91 5.28 4.47
CA MET A 115 9.53 4.05 3.80
C MET A 115 10.52 2.91 4.04
N TYR A 116 11.83 3.20 4.16
CA TYR A 116 12.82 2.21 4.58
C TYR A 116 12.47 1.61 5.95
N PHE A 117 12.23 2.46 6.95
CA PHE A 117 11.88 2.00 8.29
C PHE A 117 10.49 1.34 8.35
N GLN A 118 9.53 1.81 7.57
CA GLN A 118 8.21 1.22 7.42
C GLN A 118 8.27 -0.26 6.98
N SER A 119 9.29 -0.65 6.19
CA SER A 119 9.44 -2.01 5.67
C SER A 119 9.68 -3.05 6.77
N PHE A 120 10.25 -2.65 7.90
CA PHE A 120 10.37 -3.54 9.07
C PHE A 120 9.01 -3.94 9.64
N GLY A 121 8.01 -3.06 9.57
CA GLY A 121 6.72 -3.27 10.23
C GLY A 121 6.00 -4.56 9.79
N ALA A 122 5.86 -4.78 8.49
CA ALA A 122 5.18 -5.97 7.96
C ALA A 122 5.91 -7.26 8.31
N VAL A 123 7.24 -7.29 8.10
CA VAL A 123 8.07 -8.47 8.41
C VAL A 123 8.08 -8.75 9.90
N ALA A 124 8.23 -7.71 10.73
CA ALA A 124 8.29 -7.83 12.18
C ALA A 124 7.01 -8.40 12.78
N VAL A 125 5.83 -7.92 12.32
CA VAL A 125 4.54 -8.42 12.82
C VAL A 125 4.39 -9.91 12.56
N VAL A 126 4.74 -10.38 11.37
CA VAL A 126 4.68 -11.81 11.05
C VAL A 126 5.69 -12.59 11.89
N LYS A 127 6.92 -12.09 12.04
CA LYS A 127 7.99 -12.75 12.79
C LYS A 127 7.67 -12.87 14.27
N VAL A 128 7.17 -11.80 14.92
CA VAL A 128 6.78 -11.80 16.33
C VAL A 128 5.67 -12.80 16.58
N ASN A 129 4.66 -12.87 15.71
CA ASN A 129 3.48 -13.68 15.95
C ASN A 129 3.67 -15.17 15.60
N ALA A 130 4.62 -15.51 14.73
CA ALA A 130 4.83 -16.90 14.28
C ALA A 130 5.02 -17.93 15.45
N PRO A 131 5.77 -17.64 16.53
CA PRO A 131 5.93 -18.56 17.67
C PRO A 131 4.71 -18.64 18.59
N TRP A 132 3.77 -17.70 18.50
CA TRP A 132 2.60 -17.60 19.38
C TRP A 132 1.35 -18.32 18.86
N PHE A 133 1.36 -18.76 17.59
CA PHE A 133 0.22 -19.40 16.95
C PHE A 133 0.60 -20.76 16.36
N HIS A 134 -0.16 -21.79 16.72
CA HIS A 134 -0.08 -23.07 16.03
C HIS A 134 -0.51 -22.92 14.57
N VAL A 135 0.07 -23.74 13.65
CA VAL A 135 -0.24 -23.68 12.19
C VAL A 135 -1.74 -23.68 11.90
N ARG A 136 -2.51 -24.42 12.67
CA ARG A 136 -3.98 -24.47 12.52
C ARG A 136 -4.69 -23.15 12.88
N GLU A 137 -4.06 -22.28 13.67
CA GLU A 137 -4.61 -21.01 14.13
C GLU A 137 -4.11 -19.82 13.29
N ARG A 138 -3.13 -20.02 12.42
CA ARG A 138 -2.54 -18.98 11.56
C ARG A 138 -3.55 -18.35 10.59
N GLY A 139 -4.62 -19.08 10.22
CA GLY A 139 -5.72 -18.53 9.44
C GLY A 139 -6.46 -17.42 10.18
N VAL A 140 -6.71 -17.59 11.48
CA VAL A 140 -7.34 -16.57 12.34
C VAL A 140 -6.42 -15.37 12.50
N PHE A 141 -5.12 -15.60 12.74
CA PHE A 141 -4.14 -14.52 12.77
C PHE A 141 -4.08 -13.74 11.45
N GLY A 142 -4.07 -14.45 10.31
CA GLY A 142 -4.09 -13.81 8.99
C GLY A 142 -5.32 -12.94 8.77
N ALA A 143 -6.49 -13.37 9.24
CA ALA A 143 -7.72 -12.59 9.18
C ALA A 143 -7.64 -11.32 10.05
N ILE A 144 -7.17 -11.42 11.29
CA ILE A 144 -6.94 -10.28 12.20
C ILE A 144 -5.92 -9.31 11.58
N PHE A 145 -4.84 -9.83 11.02
CA PHE A 145 -3.82 -9.01 10.36
C PHE A 145 -4.38 -8.25 9.14
N GLY A 146 -5.19 -8.92 8.31
CA GLY A 146 -5.88 -8.29 7.18
C GLY A 146 -6.84 -7.17 7.61
N ILE A 147 -7.58 -7.37 8.71
CA ILE A 147 -8.44 -6.34 9.30
C ILE A 147 -7.59 -5.14 9.79
N LEU A 148 -6.46 -5.39 10.45
CA LEU A 148 -5.58 -4.32 10.95
C LEU A 148 -4.94 -3.52 9.81
N ILE A 149 -4.60 -4.15 8.68
CA ILE A 149 -4.15 -3.48 7.46
C ILE A 149 -5.24 -2.54 6.93
N SER A 150 -6.46 -3.06 6.80
CA SER A 150 -7.61 -2.31 6.29
C SER A 150 -7.99 -1.15 7.20
N LEU A 151 -7.98 -1.34 8.53
CA LEU A 151 -8.14 -0.27 9.52
C LEU A 151 -6.99 0.77 9.42
N GLY A 152 -5.76 0.33 9.15
CA GLY A 152 -4.64 1.22 8.93
C GLY A 152 -4.87 2.16 7.75
N ILE A 153 -5.46 1.69 6.66
CA ILE A 153 -5.86 2.51 5.51
C ILE A 153 -6.95 3.52 5.92
N TYR A 154 -7.96 3.08 6.67
CA TYR A 154 -8.99 3.97 7.21
C TYR A 154 -8.42 5.09 8.08
N PHE A 155 -7.54 4.76 9.03
CA PHE A 155 -6.86 5.76 9.86
C PHE A 155 -6.00 6.72 9.03
N ALA A 156 -5.28 6.19 8.03
CA ALA A 156 -4.44 7.01 7.18
C ALA A 156 -5.24 8.04 6.38
N TYR A 157 -6.34 7.61 5.74
CA TYR A 157 -7.13 8.49 4.86
C TYR A 157 -8.16 9.31 5.63
N ASP A 158 -9.14 8.70 6.28
CA ASP A 158 -10.26 9.45 6.85
C ASP A 158 -9.83 10.25 8.08
N TRP A 159 -9.06 9.66 9.00
CA TRP A 159 -8.49 10.43 10.11
C TRP A 159 -7.43 11.42 9.64
N GLY A 160 -6.62 11.05 8.65
CA GLY A 160 -5.64 11.95 8.06
C GLY A 160 -6.28 13.21 7.47
N TYR A 161 -7.34 13.07 6.69
CA TYR A 161 -8.08 14.21 6.16
C TYR A 161 -8.81 15.01 7.24
N PHE A 162 -9.37 14.34 8.24
CA PHE A 162 -9.95 15.00 9.42
C PHE A 162 -8.90 15.86 10.15
N ILE A 163 -7.69 15.33 10.31
CA ILE A 163 -6.56 16.04 10.95
C ILE A 163 -6.17 17.27 10.14
N VAL A 164 -5.97 17.16 8.83
CA VAL A 164 -5.62 18.31 7.98
C VAL A 164 -6.71 19.38 8.06
N LYS A 165 -7.98 18.97 7.96
CA LYS A 165 -9.12 19.90 7.94
C LYS A 165 -9.31 20.67 9.28
N ASN A 166 -9.07 20.02 10.42
CA ASN A 166 -9.41 20.58 11.72
C ASN A 166 -8.19 21.07 12.53
N LEU A 167 -7.02 20.45 12.33
CA LEU A 167 -5.79 20.79 13.06
C LEU A 167 -4.73 21.44 12.18
N GLY A 168 -4.82 21.27 10.86
CA GLY A 168 -3.89 21.82 9.88
C GLY A 168 -2.81 20.84 9.43
N LEU A 169 -2.05 21.26 8.39
CA LEU A 169 -1.11 20.43 7.65
C LEU A 169 -0.03 19.76 8.50
N ILE A 170 0.58 20.48 9.42
CA ILE A 170 1.69 19.97 10.23
C ILE A 170 1.29 18.75 11.08
N TRP A 171 0.04 18.69 11.51
CA TRP A 171 -0.46 17.63 12.37
C TRP A 171 -0.62 16.28 11.65
N VAL A 172 -0.69 16.28 10.32
CA VAL A 172 -0.70 15.03 9.56
C VAL A 172 0.62 14.26 9.68
N PHE A 173 1.71 14.95 10.04
CA PHE A 173 3.01 14.37 10.34
C PHE A 173 3.23 14.15 11.84
N PHE A 174 2.81 15.09 12.69
CA PHE A 174 3.04 14.99 14.15
C PHE A 174 2.13 13.96 14.81
N VAL A 175 0.86 13.83 14.41
CA VAL A 175 -0.04 12.82 15.00
C VAL A 175 0.50 11.40 14.81
N PRO A 176 0.89 10.95 13.61
CA PRO A 176 1.55 9.65 13.45
C PRO A 176 2.83 9.51 14.27
N THR A 177 3.65 10.57 14.38
CA THR A 177 4.86 10.56 15.21
C THR A 177 4.53 10.27 16.67
N ILE A 178 3.54 10.98 17.24
CA ILE A 178 3.12 10.80 18.64
C ILE A 178 2.56 9.40 18.86
N LEU A 179 1.69 8.93 17.96
CA LEU A 179 1.11 7.60 18.07
C LEU A 179 2.19 6.51 17.99
N LEU A 180 3.12 6.62 17.02
CA LEU A 180 4.22 5.67 16.91
C LEU A 180 5.15 5.70 18.11
N ALA A 181 5.40 6.86 18.73
CA ALA A 181 6.18 6.95 19.97
C ALA A 181 5.46 6.26 21.15
N ILE A 182 4.15 6.47 21.30
CA ILE A 182 3.34 5.80 22.33
C ILE A 182 3.38 4.28 22.11
N PHE A 183 3.12 3.81 20.87
CA PHE A 183 3.13 2.39 20.57
C PHE A 183 4.53 1.78 20.62
N TRP A 184 5.58 2.55 20.35
CA TRP A 184 6.96 2.12 20.57
C TRP A 184 7.23 1.79 22.04
N ILE A 185 6.76 2.64 22.96
CA ILE A 185 6.88 2.38 24.41
C ILE A 185 6.09 1.12 24.79
N LEU A 186 4.85 0.99 24.30
CA LEU A 186 4.03 -0.19 24.55
C LEU A 186 4.66 -1.47 23.99
N ASP A 187 5.18 -1.42 22.78
CA ASP A 187 5.86 -2.57 22.15
C ASP A 187 7.14 -2.94 22.90
N PHE A 188 7.90 -1.93 23.36
CA PHE A 188 9.09 -2.16 24.18
C PHE A 188 8.76 -2.88 25.49
N MET A 189 7.63 -2.56 26.12
CA MET A 189 7.20 -3.16 27.38
C MET A 189 6.52 -4.51 27.21
N LEU A 190 5.72 -4.70 26.16
CA LEU A 190 4.77 -5.81 26.07
C LEU A 190 5.15 -6.87 25.03
N VAL A 191 5.84 -6.50 23.93
CA VAL A 191 6.12 -7.44 22.85
C VAL A 191 7.30 -8.33 23.23
N GLN A 192 7.11 -9.64 23.07
CA GLN A 192 8.14 -10.65 23.21
C GLN A 192 8.21 -11.53 21.96
N ASP A 193 9.41 -11.98 21.61
CA ASP A 193 9.63 -12.78 20.39
C ASP A 193 9.09 -14.23 20.49
N SER A 194 8.94 -14.76 21.72
CA SER A 194 8.39 -16.11 21.94
C SER A 194 7.70 -16.20 23.30
N PRO A 195 6.84 -17.22 23.51
CA PRO A 195 6.28 -17.52 24.82
C PRO A 195 7.35 -17.72 25.90
N GLY A 196 8.47 -18.42 25.58
CA GLY A 196 9.58 -18.61 26.49
C GLY A 196 10.21 -17.29 26.96
N ASN A 197 10.34 -16.30 26.08
CA ASN A 197 10.84 -14.97 26.43
C ASN A 197 9.88 -14.21 27.37
N ALA A 198 8.59 -14.57 27.36
CA ALA A 198 7.57 -14.03 28.25
C ALA A 198 7.44 -14.83 29.57
N GLY A 199 8.31 -15.79 29.83
CA GLY A 199 8.23 -16.67 31.00
C GLY A 199 7.17 -17.78 30.91
N LEU A 200 6.61 -18.01 29.74
CA LEU A 200 5.65 -19.07 29.45
C LEU A 200 6.39 -20.29 28.85
N LYS A 201 5.72 -21.43 28.82
CA LYS A 201 6.29 -22.61 28.18
C LYS A 201 6.16 -22.51 26.66
N ASP A 202 7.28 -22.62 25.95
CA ASP A 202 7.26 -22.79 24.50
C ASP A 202 6.53 -24.08 24.11
N PHE A 203 5.83 -24.05 22.99
CA PHE A 203 5.11 -25.19 22.43
C PHE A 203 5.50 -25.42 20.97
N ASP A 204 5.31 -26.64 20.50
CA ASP A 204 5.52 -26.96 19.10
C ASP A 204 4.39 -26.32 18.26
N THR A 205 4.75 -25.37 17.43
CA THR A 205 3.81 -24.71 16.52
C THR A 205 3.38 -25.61 15.35
N ALA A 206 3.93 -26.80 15.23
CA ALA A 206 3.78 -27.77 14.14
C ALA A 206 4.01 -27.13 12.78
N ASP A 207 4.87 -26.11 12.76
CA ASP A 207 5.22 -25.48 11.50
C ASP A 207 6.27 -26.33 10.80
N ALA A 208 6.54 -25.97 9.63
CA ALA A 208 7.31 -26.77 8.74
C ALA A 208 8.82 -26.69 8.94
N SER A 209 9.28 -25.90 9.88
CA SER A 209 10.64 -25.98 10.39
C SER A 209 10.80 -27.16 11.38
N SER A 210 9.70 -27.72 11.92
CA SER A 210 9.76 -28.92 12.74
C SER A 210 10.15 -30.14 11.90
N GLY A 211 11.37 -30.59 12.06
CA GLY A 211 11.93 -31.80 11.42
C GLY A 211 12.76 -31.56 10.15
N ASP A 212 13.07 -30.31 9.77
CA ASP A 212 14.02 -30.05 8.69
C ASP A 212 15.37 -29.55 9.26
N ASP A 213 16.24 -30.52 9.61
CA ASP A 213 17.56 -30.31 10.20
C ASP A 213 18.66 -29.92 9.18
N GLY A 214 18.29 -29.70 7.90
CA GLY A 214 19.25 -29.32 6.86
C GLY A 214 19.77 -27.88 7.05
N PRO A 215 20.99 -27.55 6.58
CA PRO A 215 21.55 -26.20 6.70
C PRO A 215 20.71 -25.19 5.92
N ARG A 216 20.55 -23.98 6.49
CA ARG A 216 19.91 -22.85 5.77
C ARG A 216 20.77 -22.44 4.59
N LEU A 217 20.19 -22.39 3.41
CA LEU A 217 20.85 -21.86 2.21
C LEU A 217 21.16 -20.35 2.39
N PRO A 218 22.27 -19.85 1.82
CA PRO A 218 22.51 -18.41 1.75
C PRO A 218 21.36 -17.70 1.02
N ALA A 219 20.96 -16.52 1.52
CA ALA A 219 19.84 -15.76 0.96
C ALA A 219 19.99 -15.52 -0.56
N VAL A 220 21.21 -15.18 -1.02
CA VAL A 220 21.50 -14.97 -2.45
C VAL A 220 21.19 -16.21 -3.30
N GLN A 221 21.53 -17.40 -2.79
CA GLN A 221 21.24 -18.66 -3.50
C GLN A 221 19.73 -18.93 -3.57
N VAL A 222 19.00 -18.63 -2.48
CA VAL A 222 17.54 -18.73 -2.45
C VAL A 222 16.91 -17.74 -3.42
N PHE A 223 17.38 -16.48 -3.46
CA PHE A 223 16.93 -15.49 -4.44
C PHE A 223 17.12 -15.98 -5.87
N LYS A 224 18.31 -16.47 -6.21
CA LYS A 224 18.59 -17.00 -7.54
C LYS A 224 17.65 -18.15 -7.89
N MET A 225 17.45 -19.09 -6.99
CA MET A 225 16.56 -20.25 -7.17
C MET A 225 15.10 -19.80 -7.39
N MET A 226 14.62 -18.80 -6.67
CA MET A 226 13.25 -18.31 -6.78
C MET A 226 13.03 -17.50 -8.05
N LEU A 227 13.95 -16.59 -8.39
CA LEU A 227 13.88 -15.80 -9.63
C LEU A 227 14.03 -16.64 -10.90
N THR A 228 14.60 -17.83 -10.81
CA THR A 228 14.66 -18.79 -11.93
C THR A 228 13.45 -19.73 -11.99
N ASN A 229 12.59 -19.73 -10.97
CA ASN A 229 11.36 -20.55 -10.98
C ASN A 229 10.27 -19.83 -11.78
N PRO A 230 9.79 -20.39 -12.91
CA PRO A 230 8.83 -19.71 -13.78
C PRO A 230 7.48 -19.45 -13.10
N ILE A 231 7.07 -20.28 -12.15
CA ILE A 231 5.81 -20.08 -11.43
C ILE A 231 5.94 -18.88 -10.48
N ILE A 232 7.02 -18.81 -9.69
CA ILE A 232 7.26 -17.71 -8.75
C ILE A 232 7.41 -16.40 -9.52
N LEU A 233 8.18 -16.41 -10.61
CA LEU A 233 8.35 -15.21 -11.44
C LEU A 233 7.03 -14.76 -12.07
N THR A 234 6.18 -15.70 -12.53
CA THR A 234 4.86 -15.35 -13.07
C THR A 234 3.98 -14.74 -11.98
N ILE A 235 3.97 -15.31 -10.78
CA ILE A 235 3.23 -14.75 -9.62
C ILE A 235 3.75 -13.35 -9.28
N ALA A 236 5.07 -13.14 -9.26
CA ALA A 236 5.66 -11.83 -9.02
C ALA A 236 5.25 -10.78 -10.07
N LEU A 237 5.18 -11.18 -11.36
CA LEU A 237 4.69 -10.31 -12.44
C LEU A 237 3.18 -10.02 -12.33
N VAL A 238 2.37 -11.00 -11.89
CA VAL A 238 0.95 -10.77 -11.57
C VAL A 238 0.84 -9.75 -10.43
N GLU A 239 1.68 -9.87 -9.42
CA GLU A 239 1.70 -8.95 -8.28
C GLU A 239 2.26 -7.57 -8.65
N PHE A 240 3.16 -7.45 -9.63
CA PHE A 240 3.54 -6.16 -10.21
C PHE A 240 2.31 -5.43 -10.78
N CYS A 241 1.48 -6.13 -11.56
CA CYS A 241 0.23 -5.59 -12.09
C CYS A 241 -0.74 -5.22 -10.95
N SER A 242 -0.82 -6.05 -9.89
CA SER A 242 -1.63 -5.79 -8.70
C SER A 242 -1.18 -4.51 -8.00
N GLY A 243 0.13 -4.30 -7.82
CA GLY A 243 0.68 -3.09 -7.20
C GLY A 243 0.35 -1.83 -7.99
N PHE A 244 0.46 -1.89 -9.32
CA PHE A 244 0.08 -0.79 -10.21
C PHE A 244 -1.41 -0.43 -10.02
N ILE A 245 -2.31 -1.41 -10.20
CA ILE A 245 -3.76 -1.16 -10.22
C ILE A 245 -4.28 -0.82 -8.83
N ARG A 246 -3.78 -1.46 -7.76
CA ARG A 246 -4.23 -1.20 -6.40
C ARG A 246 -4.03 0.26 -5.99
N GLN A 247 -2.90 0.83 -6.37
CA GLN A 247 -2.57 2.20 -6.00
C GLN A 247 -3.18 3.24 -6.94
N ALA A 248 -3.56 2.87 -8.16
CA ALA A 248 -4.14 3.79 -9.14
C ALA A 248 -5.42 4.47 -8.63
N PRO A 249 -6.50 3.77 -8.22
CA PRO A 249 -7.65 4.44 -7.62
C PRO A 249 -7.34 4.98 -6.21
N MET A 250 -6.59 4.24 -5.39
CA MET A 250 -6.33 4.59 -4.00
C MET A 250 -5.63 5.95 -3.86
N GLN A 251 -4.68 6.26 -4.73
CA GLN A 251 -3.92 7.51 -4.68
C GLN A 251 -4.56 8.63 -5.51
N TRP A 252 -5.28 8.30 -6.58
CA TRP A 252 -5.65 9.30 -7.58
C TRP A 252 -7.14 9.65 -7.64
N TYR A 253 -8.05 8.79 -7.14
CA TYR A 253 -9.48 9.10 -7.15
C TYR A 253 -9.80 10.45 -6.48
N ARG A 254 -9.30 10.70 -5.26
CA ARG A 254 -9.58 11.98 -4.59
C ARG A 254 -8.87 13.18 -5.23
N THR A 255 -7.73 12.96 -5.89
CA THR A 255 -7.08 14.01 -6.68
C THR A 255 -7.95 14.36 -7.87
N PHE A 256 -8.36 13.36 -8.66
CA PHE A 256 -9.30 13.53 -9.76
C PHE A 256 -10.56 14.26 -9.31
N ALA A 257 -11.23 13.77 -8.28
CA ALA A 257 -12.47 14.34 -7.78
C ALA A 257 -12.32 15.80 -7.30
N LYS A 258 -11.19 16.15 -6.66
CA LYS A 258 -10.92 17.54 -6.25
C LYS A 258 -10.65 18.43 -7.45
N GLN A 259 -9.85 17.97 -8.40
CA GLN A 259 -9.38 18.79 -9.51
C GLN A 259 -10.44 18.99 -10.61
N THR A 260 -11.37 18.04 -10.76
CA THR A 260 -12.50 18.13 -11.69
C THR A 260 -13.80 18.62 -11.06
N ASP A 261 -13.78 19.08 -9.81
CA ASP A 261 -14.97 19.43 -9.04
C ASP A 261 -15.80 20.55 -9.68
N SER A 262 -15.16 21.49 -10.37
CA SER A 262 -15.85 22.55 -11.12
C SER A 262 -16.74 22.04 -12.26
N ALA A 263 -16.43 20.86 -12.82
CA ALA A 263 -17.17 20.24 -13.91
C ALA A 263 -18.13 19.14 -13.43
N LEU A 264 -17.72 18.36 -12.43
CA LEU A 264 -18.40 17.11 -12.03
C LEU A 264 -19.06 17.16 -10.66
N PHE A 265 -18.78 18.18 -9.85
CA PHE A 265 -19.36 18.35 -8.49
C PHE A 265 -19.12 17.15 -7.55
N LEU A 266 -17.92 16.57 -7.62
CA LEU A 266 -17.57 15.34 -6.88
C LEU A 266 -17.23 15.57 -5.42
N LYS A 267 -16.88 16.79 -5.00
CA LYS A 267 -16.72 17.13 -3.58
C LYS A 267 -18.06 17.07 -2.86
N GLY A 268 -18.08 16.45 -1.67
CA GLY A 268 -19.31 16.22 -0.91
C GLY A 268 -20.06 14.97 -1.36
N ASP A 269 -19.53 14.18 -2.31
CA ASP A 269 -19.94 12.81 -2.55
C ASP A 269 -19.61 11.92 -1.35
N PHE A 270 -20.51 11.00 -1.03
CA PHE A 270 -20.36 10.13 0.14
C PHE A 270 -19.11 9.26 0.10
N ILE A 271 -18.70 8.78 -1.08
CA ILE A 271 -17.47 7.99 -1.24
C ILE A 271 -16.24 8.88 -1.09
N TYR A 272 -16.26 10.10 -1.64
CA TYR A 272 -15.17 11.06 -1.50
C TYR A 272 -14.89 11.37 -0.03
N ASP A 273 -15.93 11.66 0.76
CA ASP A 273 -15.80 12.04 2.16
C ASP A 273 -15.38 10.88 3.07
N HIS A 274 -15.74 9.64 2.70
CA HIS A 274 -15.44 8.43 3.47
C HIS A 274 -14.53 7.45 2.71
N TRP A 275 -13.58 7.99 1.94
CA TRP A 275 -12.73 7.20 1.04
C TRP A 275 -11.97 6.08 1.72
N GLY A 276 -11.36 6.34 2.87
CA GLY A 276 -10.61 5.34 3.65
C GLY A 276 -11.52 4.23 4.18
N MET A 277 -12.74 4.56 4.63
CA MET A 277 -13.74 3.59 5.07
C MET A 277 -14.13 2.65 3.92
N PHE A 278 -14.39 3.18 2.73
CA PHE A 278 -14.75 2.37 1.58
C PHE A 278 -13.59 1.48 1.11
N LEU A 279 -12.35 1.97 1.14
CA LEU A 279 -11.18 1.15 0.87
C LEU A 279 -10.99 0.04 1.92
N CYS A 280 -11.29 0.32 3.19
CA CYS A 280 -11.28 -0.69 4.25
C CYS A 280 -12.30 -1.80 3.97
N VAL A 281 -13.53 -1.44 3.67
CA VAL A 281 -14.58 -2.40 3.32
C VAL A 281 -14.22 -3.19 2.06
N ALA A 282 -13.71 -2.53 1.02
CA ALA A 282 -13.24 -3.18 -0.20
C ALA A 282 -12.12 -4.18 0.07
N GLY A 283 -11.16 -3.84 0.93
CA GLY A 283 -10.05 -4.72 1.30
C GLY A 283 -10.52 -5.99 2.01
N ILE A 284 -11.40 -5.83 3.00
CA ILE A 284 -11.97 -6.96 3.76
C ILE A 284 -12.82 -7.84 2.84
N SER A 285 -13.76 -7.25 2.11
CA SER A 285 -14.67 -8.00 1.23
C SER A 285 -13.93 -8.68 0.08
N GLY A 286 -12.96 -8.01 -0.53
CA GLY A 286 -12.14 -8.58 -1.60
C GLY A 286 -11.38 -9.82 -1.16
N GLY A 287 -10.74 -9.78 0.01
CA GLY A 287 -10.06 -10.93 0.61
C GLY A 287 -11.01 -12.10 0.91
N VAL A 288 -12.18 -11.82 1.49
CA VAL A 288 -13.20 -12.83 1.80
C VAL A 288 -13.74 -13.47 0.52
N ILE A 289 -14.11 -12.67 -0.47
CA ILE A 289 -14.63 -13.16 -1.76
C ILE A 289 -13.58 -14.02 -2.47
N ALA A 290 -12.33 -13.55 -2.54
CA ALA A 290 -11.23 -14.32 -3.13
C ALA A 290 -11.03 -15.66 -2.43
N GLY A 291 -11.03 -15.69 -1.09
CA GLY A 291 -10.92 -16.91 -0.29
C GLY A 291 -12.05 -17.90 -0.55
N ILE A 292 -13.30 -17.43 -0.53
CA ILE A 292 -14.47 -18.28 -0.78
C ILE A 292 -14.44 -18.89 -2.19
N ILE A 293 -14.15 -18.08 -3.21
CA ILE A 293 -14.03 -18.55 -4.59
C ILE A 293 -12.88 -19.56 -4.72
N SER A 294 -11.73 -19.28 -4.10
CA SER A 294 -10.59 -20.17 -4.10
C SER A 294 -10.93 -21.55 -3.53
N ASP A 295 -11.50 -21.58 -2.33
CA ASP A 295 -11.65 -22.82 -1.59
C ASP A 295 -12.86 -23.64 -2.02
N ARG A 296 -14.01 -22.99 -2.29
CA ARG A 296 -15.25 -23.68 -2.65
C ARG A 296 -15.35 -24.01 -4.15
N VAL A 297 -14.85 -23.14 -5.05
CA VAL A 297 -14.99 -23.33 -6.49
C VAL A 297 -13.76 -23.99 -7.10
N PHE A 298 -12.56 -23.56 -6.69
CA PHE A 298 -11.31 -23.98 -7.34
C PHE A 298 -10.42 -24.89 -6.48
N GLN A 299 -10.91 -25.45 -5.37
CA GLN A 299 -10.17 -26.40 -4.54
C GLN A 299 -8.78 -25.84 -4.16
N SER A 300 -8.74 -24.63 -3.66
CA SER A 300 -7.54 -23.88 -3.26
C SER A 300 -6.52 -23.61 -4.39
N ARG A 301 -6.94 -23.64 -5.67
CA ARG A 301 -6.11 -23.18 -6.78
C ARG A 301 -6.17 -21.64 -6.87
N ARG A 302 -5.01 -21.00 -6.81
CA ARG A 302 -4.88 -19.53 -6.73
C ARG A 302 -4.98 -18.85 -8.11
N GLY A 303 -4.45 -19.48 -9.16
CA GLY A 303 -4.42 -18.91 -10.52
C GLY A 303 -5.79 -18.59 -11.11
N PRO A 304 -6.78 -19.51 -11.07
CA PRO A 304 -8.13 -19.24 -11.57
C PRO A 304 -8.81 -18.06 -10.90
N VAL A 305 -8.65 -17.95 -9.59
CA VAL A 305 -9.27 -16.85 -8.81
C VAL A 305 -8.63 -15.51 -9.19
N ALA A 306 -7.30 -15.46 -9.28
CA ALA A 306 -6.59 -14.27 -9.73
C ALA A 306 -7.05 -13.83 -11.13
N ALA A 307 -7.21 -14.78 -12.06
CA ALA A 307 -7.70 -14.49 -13.41
C ALA A 307 -9.12 -13.91 -13.40
N ILE A 308 -10.06 -14.49 -12.64
CA ILE A 308 -11.43 -13.97 -12.52
C ILE A 308 -11.45 -12.56 -11.94
N LEU A 309 -10.66 -12.32 -10.89
CA LEU A 309 -10.58 -11.00 -10.27
C LEU A 309 -9.93 -9.97 -11.20
N TYR A 310 -8.90 -10.34 -11.97
CA TYR A 310 -8.35 -9.45 -13.01
C TYR A 310 -9.33 -9.17 -14.15
N LEU A 311 -10.17 -10.13 -14.51
CA LEU A 311 -11.27 -9.87 -15.44
C LEU A 311 -12.23 -8.82 -14.84
N GLY A 312 -12.57 -8.94 -13.56
CA GLY A 312 -13.37 -7.94 -12.83
C GLY A 312 -12.70 -6.56 -12.80
N VAL A 313 -11.38 -6.50 -12.55
CA VAL A 313 -10.58 -5.26 -12.64
C VAL A 313 -10.66 -4.65 -14.03
N THR A 314 -10.46 -5.46 -15.08
CA THR A 314 -10.46 -4.99 -16.48
C THR A 314 -11.83 -4.44 -16.88
N LEU A 315 -12.90 -5.18 -16.57
CA LEU A 315 -14.27 -4.75 -16.87
C LEU A 315 -14.66 -3.50 -16.05
N GLY A 316 -14.27 -3.44 -14.77
CA GLY A 316 -14.46 -2.27 -13.93
C GLY A 316 -13.70 -1.04 -14.46
N SER A 317 -12.48 -1.23 -14.96
CA SER A 317 -11.68 -0.14 -15.56
C SER A 317 -12.24 0.32 -16.90
N ILE A 318 -12.79 -0.60 -17.70
CA ILE A 318 -13.54 -0.25 -18.94
C ILE A 318 -14.80 0.55 -18.58
N ALA A 319 -15.56 0.09 -17.58
CA ALA A 319 -16.73 0.83 -17.11
C ALA A 319 -16.33 2.22 -16.57
N LEU A 320 -15.21 2.32 -15.87
CA LEU A 320 -14.67 3.61 -15.40
C LEU A 320 -14.31 4.53 -16.57
N LEU A 321 -13.72 4.01 -17.65
CA LEU A 321 -13.38 4.82 -18.85
C LEU A 321 -14.61 5.47 -19.47
N PHE A 322 -15.77 4.85 -19.39
CA PHE A 322 -17.04 5.40 -19.91
C PHE A 322 -17.88 6.09 -18.84
N GLY A 323 -17.47 6.10 -17.60
CA GLY A 323 -18.25 6.63 -16.49
C GLY A 323 -17.52 7.57 -15.54
N TYR A 324 -16.24 7.86 -15.78
CA TYR A 324 -15.48 8.72 -14.87
C TYR A 324 -15.90 10.20 -14.96
N ASP A 325 -16.47 10.63 -16.08
CA ASP A 325 -16.97 11.97 -16.34
C ASP A 325 -18.49 12.13 -16.08
N LEU A 326 -19.15 11.07 -15.61
CA LEU A 326 -20.56 11.17 -15.22
C LEU A 326 -20.71 11.98 -13.94
N GLN A 327 -21.73 12.86 -13.95
CA GLN A 327 -22.10 13.63 -12.79
C GLN A 327 -22.57 12.75 -11.63
N VAL A 328 -22.52 13.31 -10.43
CA VAL A 328 -22.99 12.69 -9.21
C VAL A 328 -24.48 12.34 -9.31
N TRP A 329 -24.82 11.12 -8.89
CA TRP A 329 -26.22 10.72 -8.71
C TRP A 329 -26.74 11.28 -7.39
N GLU A 330 -27.86 11.99 -7.44
CA GLU A 330 -28.48 12.57 -6.26
C GLU A 330 -29.73 11.76 -5.84
N PHE A 331 -29.72 11.31 -4.60
CA PHE A 331 -30.82 10.57 -3.96
C PHE A 331 -31.26 11.34 -2.70
N GLY A 332 -31.99 12.43 -2.89
CA GLY A 332 -32.32 13.36 -1.81
C GLY A 332 -31.08 14.07 -1.26
N SER A 333 -30.79 13.87 0.01
CA SER A 333 -29.55 14.41 0.65
C SER A 333 -28.30 13.57 0.39
N PHE A 334 -28.44 12.40 -0.22
CA PHE A 334 -27.34 11.47 -0.46
C PHE A 334 -26.81 11.64 -1.90
N LYS A 335 -25.50 11.83 -2.02
CA LYS A 335 -24.81 11.97 -3.31
C LYS A 335 -23.84 10.83 -3.51
N LEU A 336 -23.82 10.25 -4.70
CA LEU A 336 -22.97 9.11 -5.04
C LEU A 336 -22.32 9.29 -6.41
N ALA A 337 -20.99 9.34 -6.44
CA ALA A 337 -20.24 9.44 -7.69
C ALA A 337 -20.07 8.07 -8.35
N PRO A 338 -20.50 7.88 -9.62
CA PRO A 338 -20.26 6.63 -10.36
C PRO A 338 -18.79 6.23 -10.41
N ALA A 339 -17.90 7.21 -10.65
CA ALA A 339 -16.46 6.98 -10.65
C ALA A 339 -15.94 6.44 -9.32
N GLY A 340 -16.46 6.94 -8.18
CA GLY A 340 -16.12 6.45 -6.84
C GLY A 340 -16.52 5.00 -6.64
N VAL A 341 -17.77 4.65 -7.02
CA VAL A 341 -18.27 3.26 -6.94
C VAL A 341 -17.38 2.31 -7.74
N LEU A 342 -17.06 2.66 -8.97
CA LEU A 342 -16.22 1.84 -9.84
C LEU A 342 -14.80 1.69 -9.28
N CYS A 343 -14.21 2.74 -8.73
CA CYS A 343 -12.92 2.69 -8.06
C CYS A 343 -12.93 1.75 -6.85
N ILE A 344 -14.02 1.70 -6.06
CA ILE A 344 -14.16 0.77 -4.94
C ILE A 344 -14.27 -0.68 -5.44
N VAL A 345 -15.03 -0.95 -6.51
CA VAL A 345 -15.15 -2.30 -7.10
C VAL A 345 -13.79 -2.76 -7.64
N ILE A 346 -13.07 -1.91 -8.37
CA ILE A 346 -11.72 -2.21 -8.87
C ILE A 346 -10.79 -2.51 -7.68
N SER A 347 -10.82 -1.69 -6.63
CA SER A 347 -10.02 -1.87 -5.42
C SER A 347 -10.33 -3.19 -4.73
N MET A 348 -11.61 -3.55 -4.59
CA MET A 348 -12.04 -4.83 -4.01
C MET A 348 -11.45 -6.02 -4.79
N CYS A 349 -11.54 -6.01 -6.11
CA CYS A 349 -11.04 -7.08 -6.95
C CYS A 349 -9.50 -7.20 -6.84
N VAL A 350 -8.75 -6.10 -6.96
CA VAL A 350 -7.29 -6.14 -6.95
C VAL A 350 -6.72 -6.45 -5.56
N ILE A 351 -7.35 -5.98 -4.48
CA ILE A 351 -6.93 -6.34 -3.11
C ILE A 351 -7.19 -7.83 -2.86
N GLY A 352 -8.27 -8.40 -3.40
CA GLY A 352 -8.53 -9.83 -3.38
C GLY A 352 -7.42 -10.64 -4.07
N VAL A 353 -6.93 -10.19 -5.23
CA VAL A 353 -5.76 -10.81 -5.90
C VAL A 353 -4.53 -10.75 -4.99
N HIS A 354 -4.19 -9.56 -4.50
CA HIS A 354 -3.01 -9.34 -3.68
C HIS A 354 -3.02 -10.17 -2.40
N GLY A 355 -4.11 -10.16 -1.64
CA GLY A 355 -4.20 -10.95 -0.39
C GLY A 355 -4.03 -12.44 -0.61
N MET A 356 -4.48 -12.96 -1.75
CA MET A 356 -4.36 -14.36 -2.09
C MET A 356 -2.97 -14.75 -2.61
N LEU A 357 -2.35 -13.92 -3.45
CA LEU A 357 -1.06 -14.26 -4.06
C LEU A 357 0.12 -13.89 -3.18
N SER A 358 0.15 -12.70 -2.59
CA SER A 358 1.23 -12.29 -1.68
C SER A 358 1.25 -13.13 -0.41
N GLY A 359 0.09 -13.34 0.25
CA GLY A 359 0.00 -14.10 1.47
C GLY A 359 0.14 -15.61 1.28
N THR A 360 -0.77 -16.20 0.49
CA THR A 360 -0.94 -17.65 0.46
C THR A 360 -0.03 -18.34 -0.57
N ALA A 361 0.07 -17.79 -1.80
CA ALA A 361 0.88 -18.44 -2.83
C ALA A 361 2.39 -18.37 -2.51
N SER A 362 2.85 -17.32 -1.84
CA SER A 362 4.24 -17.21 -1.38
C SER A 362 4.59 -18.32 -0.37
N MET A 363 3.66 -18.68 0.52
CA MET A 363 3.83 -19.82 1.42
C MET A 363 3.78 -21.16 0.66
N ASP A 364 2.85 -21.30 -0.29
CA ASP A 364 2.64 -22.53 -1.05
C ASP A 364 3.85 -22.86 -1.94
N PHE A 365 4.48 -21.87 -2.55
CA PHE A 365 5.56 -22.05 -3.53
C PHE A 365 6.96 -21.74 -2.98
N GLY A 366 7.08 -20.94 -1.93
CA GLY A 366 8.36 -20.62 -1.28
C GLY A 366 8.89 -21.71 -0.37
N GLY A 367 8.00 -22.57 0.15
CA GLY A 367 8.35 -23.57 1.17
C GLY A 367 8.77 -22.93 2.49
N LYS A 368 8.80 -23.71 3.54
CA LYS A 368 8.91 -23.31 4.96
C LYS A 368 10.18 -22.52 5.34
N LYS A 369 11.33 -22.88 4.73
CA LYS A 369 12.63 -22.26 5.03
C LYS A 369 12.83 -20.93 4.33
N ASN A 370 12.16 -20.73 3.19
CA ASN A 370 12.42 -19.63 2.25
C ASN A 370 11.22 -18.71 2.04
N VAL A 371 10.17 -18.83 2.88
CA VAL A 371 8.95 -18.03 2.79
C VAL A 371 9.28 -16.54 2.84
N GLY A 372 10.19 -16.10 3.72
CA GLY A 372 10.56 -14.68 3.83
C GLY A 372 11.18 -14.13 2.55
N VAL A 373 12.02 -14.91 1.88
CA VAL A 373 12.61 -14.52 0.58
C VAL A 373 11.54 -14.53 -0.52
N ALA A 374 10.63 -15.52 -0.52
CA ALA A 374 9.55 -15.57 -1.51
C ALA A 374 8.60 -14.38 -1.38
N VAL A 375 8.16 -14.07 -0.17
CA VAL A 375 7.36 -12.88 0.15
C VAL A 375 8.12 -11.61 -0.26
N GLY A 376 9.40 -11.52 0.08
CA GLY A 376 10.23 -10.37 -0.27
C GLY A 376 10.32 -10.12 -1.78
N ILE A 377 10.43 -11.17 -2.60
CA ILE A 377 10.42 -11.07 -4.05
C ILE A 377 9.02 -10.64 -4.54
N ILE A 378 7.98 -11.36 -4.13
CA ILE A 378 6.61 -11.14 -4.62
C ILE A 378 6.13 -9.73 -4.24
N ASP A 379 6.29 -9.33 -2.99
CA ASP A 379 5.93 -7.98 -2.53
C ASP A 379 6.87 -6.91 -3.11
N GLY A 380 8.15 -7.21 -3.30
CA GLY A 380 9.07 -6.33 -4.02
C GLY A 380 8.54 -5.94 -5.40
N PHE A 381 8.01 -6.89 -6.16
CA PHE A 381 7.38 -6.64 -7.46
C PHE A 381 6.08 -5.82 -7.34
N VAL A 382 5.29 -5.99 -6.28
CA VAL A 382 4.12 -5.13 -6.00
C VAL A 382 4.54 -3.66 -5.92
N TYR A 383 5.61 -3.37 -5.15
CA TYR A 383 6.06 -1.99 -4.97
C TYR A 383 6.82 -1.44 -6.18
N LEU A 384 7.48 -2.28 -6.98
CA LEU A 384 7.99 -1.89 -8.29
C LEU A 384 6.83 -1.45 -9.21
N GLY A 385 5.75 -2.23 -9.29
CA GLY A 385 4.56 -1.88 -10.05
C GLY A 385 3.91 -0.58 -9.56
N THR A 386 3.80 -0.41 -8.25
CA THR A 386 3.31 0.82 -7.63
C THR A 386 4.16 2.04 -8.01
N GLY A 387 5.48 1.93 -7.96
CA GLY A 387 6.38 3.03 -8.32
C GLY A 387 6.33 3.37 -9.81
N VAL A 388 6.24 2.36 -10.68
CA VAL A 388 6.04 2.58 -12.13
C VAL A 388 4.72 3.30 -12.38
N MET A 389 3.62 2.89 -11.73
CA MET A 389 2.33 3.60 -11.80
C MET A 389 2.49 5.07 -11.40
N SER A 390 3.11 5.33 -10.24
CA SER A 390 3.25 6.69 -9.72
C SER A 390 4.08 7.59 -10.64
N LEU A 391 5.19 7.05 -11.17
CA LEU A 391 6.06 7.76 -12.11
C LEU A 391 5.32 8.08 -13.44
N ILE A 392 4.56 7.12 -13.95
CA ILE A 392 3.76 7.33 -15.17
C ILE A 392 2.70 8.38 -14.93
N TYR A 393 1.94 8.26 -13.84
CA TYR A 393 0.83 9.17 -13.56
C TYR A 393 1.28 10.60 -13.25
N GLY A 394 2.40 10.76 -12.56
CA GLY A 394 2.99 12.08 -12.34
C GLY A 394 3.35 12.82 -13.64
N LYS A 395 3.60 12.07 -14.75
CA LYS A 395 3.97 12.65 -16.06
C LYS A 395 2.84 12.70 -17.07
N VAL A 396 1.87 11.78 -16.99
CA VAL A 396 0.85 11.57 -18.02
C VAL A 396 -0.49 12.21 -17.64
N LEU A 397 -0.77 12.28 -16.33
CA LEU A 397 -1.95 12.98 -15.85
C LEU A 397 -1.75 14.51 -15.95
N PRO A 398 -2.84 15.27 -16.10
CA PRO A 398 -2.74 16.70 -16.30
C PRO A 398 -2.11 17.40 -15.08
N SER A 399 -1.28 18.42 -15.35
CA SER A 399 -0.62 19.23 -14.32
C SER A 399 -1.49 20.41 -13.89
N GLU A 400 -1.36 20.80 -12.64
CA GLU A 400 -2.08 21.91 -12.03
C GLU A 400 -1.64 23.26 -12.62
N GLN A 401 -2.61 24.14 -12.86
CA GLN A 401 -2.41 25.54 -13.19
C GLN A 401 -3.33 26.39 -12.31
N PHE A 402 -2.88 27.58 -11.94
CA PHE A 402 -3.65 28.49 -11.12
C PHE A 402 -3.78 29.84 -11.82
N ASP A 403 -4.96 30.44 -11.74
CA ASP A 403 -5.19 31.82 -12.21
C ASP A 403 -4.63 32.86 -11.23
N GLU A 404 -4.75 34.14 -11.58
CA GLU A 404 -4.31 35.25 -10.73
C GLU A 404 -5.03 35.32 -9.38
N ALA A 405 -6.24 34.77 -9.28
CA ALA A 405 -7.01 34.66 -8.04
C ALA A 405 -6.64 33.41 -7.21
N GLY A 406 -5.69 32.57 -7.69
CA GLY A 406 -5.28 31.33 -7.04
C GLY A 406 -6.27 30.19 -7.21
N GLN A 407 -7.22 30.29 -8.15
CA GLN A 407 -8.15 29.20 -8.43
C GLN A 407 -7.51 28.22 -9.41
N LEU A 408 -7.81 26.92 -9.20
CA LEU A 408 -7.33 25.84 -10.06
C LEU A 408 -7.97 25.96 -11.45
N THR A 409 -7.14 25.96 -12.48
CA THR A 409 -7.53 26.11 -13.88
C THR A 409 -6.73 25.16 -14.78
N GLY A 410 -6.94 25.29 -16.10
CA GLY A 410 -6.17 24.55 -17.09
C GLY A 410 -6.60 23.08 -17.26
N PRO A 411 -5.72 22.23 -17.81
CA PRO A 411 -6.08 20.88 -18.24
C PRO A 411 -6.61 19.97 -17.13
N VAL A 412 -6.26 20.22 -15.87
CA VAL A 412 -6.66 19.35 -14.75
C VAL A 412 -8.15 19.45 -14.43
N THR A 413 -8.79 20.59 -14.75
CA THR A 413 -10.22 20.81 -14.49
C THR A 413 -11.14 20.17 -15.52
N ASP A 414 -10.59 19.79 -16.67
CA ASP A 414 -11.32 19.08 -17.72
C ASP A 414 -11.22 17.56 -17.51
N PRO A 415 -12.32 16.86 -17.18
CA PRO A 415 -12.35 15.42 -17.01
C PRO A 415 -11.78 14.65 -18.21
N ALA A 416 -11.92 15.11 -19.44
CA ALA A 416 -11.45 14.42 -20.63
C ALA A 416 -9.93 14.17 -20.62
N ASN A 417 -9.16 15.05 -19.99
CA ASN A 417 -7.71 14.93 -19.88
C ASN A 417 -7.27 13.83 -18.88
N TRP A 418 -8.20 13.27 -18.10
CA TRP A 418 -7.93 12.17 -17.15
C TRP A 418 -8.10 10.77 -17.76
N SER A 419 -8.46 10.67 -19.03
CA SER A 419 -8.62 9.38 -19.73
C SER A 419 -7.41 8.45 -19.64
N PRO A 420 -6.13 8.90 -19.56
CA PRO A 420 -5.00 8.01 -19.37
C PRO A 420 -5.06 7.18 -18.07
N TRP A 421 -5.76 7.67 -17.02
CA TRP A 421 -5.94 6.96 -15.75
C TRP A 421 -6.68 5.63 -15.92
N PRO A 422 -7.95 5.56 -16.39
CA PRO A 422 -8.62 4.27 -16.61
C PRO A 422 -7.98 3.45 -17.74
N ILE A 423 -7.46 4.07 -18.82
CA ILE A 423 -6.82 3.35 -19.92
C ILE A 423 -5.62 2.53 -19.44
N SER A 424 -4.76 3.09 -18.60
CA SER A 424 -3.60 2.37 -18.07
C SER A 424 -4.02 1.18 -17.20
N MET A 425 -5.10 1.33 -16.41
CA MET A 425 -5.63 0.22 -15.60
C MET A 425 -6.22 -0.89 -16.48
N ILE A 426 -6.84 -0.57 -17.62
CA ILE A 426 -7.31 -1.57 -18.59
C ILE A 426 -6.12 -2.38 -19.13
N ILE A 427 -5.08 -1.69 -19.61
CA ILE A 427 -3.90 -2.34 -20.20
C ILE A 427 -3.23 -3.27 -19.18
N VAL A 428 -2.96 -2.77 -17.97
CA VAL A 428 -2.32 -3.55 -16.92
C VAL A 428 -3.24 -4.66 -16.40
N GLY A 429 -4.55 -4.44 -16.38
CA GLY A 429 -5.56 -5.45 -16.04
C GLY A 429 -5.56 -6.63 -17.00
N ILE A 430 -5.51 -6.36 -18.31
CA ILE A 430 -5.39 -7.40 -19.35
C ILE A 430 -4.07 -8.18 -19.20
N ILE A 431 -2.95 -7.49 -18.96
CA ILE A 431 -1.65 -8.15 -18.75
C ILE A 431 -1.72 -9.05 -17.52
N GLY A 432 -2.27 -8.54 -16.39
CA GLY A 432 -2.43 -9.32 -15.17
C GLY A 432 -3.34 -10.55 -15.36
N PHE A 433 -4.44 -10.42 -16.11
CA PHE A 433 -5.31 -11.53 -16.50
C PHE A 433 -4.55 -12.60 -17.28
N LEU A 434 -3.84 -12.20 -18.34
CA LEU A 434 -3.07 -13.13 -19.19
C LEU A 434 -1.96 -13.85 -18.40
N LEU A 435 -1.27 -13.15 -17.49
CA LEU A 435 -0.27 -13.74 -16.61
C LEU A 435 -0.91 -14.73 -15.62
N ALA A 436 -2.04 -14.38 -15.02
CA ALA A 436 -2.75 -15.25 -14.07
C ALA A 436 -3.24 -16.55 -14.74
N THR A 437 -3.64 -16.51 -16.02
CA THR A 437 -4.01 -17.73 -16.75
C THR A 437 -2.85 -18.71 -16.95
N ARG A 438 -1.59 -18.23 -16.99
CA ARG A 438 -0.41 -19.12 -17.08
C ARG A 438 -0.20 -19.99 -15.85
N VAL A 439 -0.64 -19.52 -14.69
CA VAL A 439 -0.56 -20.25 -13.42
C VAL A 439 -1.89 -20.90 -13.02
N TRP A 440 -2.83 -21.01 -13.95
CA TRP A 440 -4.18 -21.58 -13.73
C TRP A 440 -4.15 -22.95 -13.09
N ASN A 441 -3.27 -23.83 -13.55
CA ASN A 441 -3.13 -25.20 -13.09
C ASN A 441 -1.97 -25.40 -12.11
N ALA A 442 -1.30 -24.31 -11.69
CA ALA A 442 -0.20 -24.41 -10.75
C ALA A 442 -0.69 -24.95 -9.40
N LYS A 443 -0.07 -26.04 -8.95
CA LYS A 443 -0.28 -26.63 -7.63
C LYS A 443 1.05 -26.67 -6.89
N PRO A 444 1.05 -26.41 -5.58
CA PRO A 444 2.25 -26.64 -4.77
C PRO A 444 2.64 -28.12 -4.93
N LYS A 445 3.91 -28.40 -5.18
CA LYS A 445 4.42 -29.78 -5.16
C LYS A 445 4.34 -30.27 -3.72
N SER A 446 3.33 -31.09 -3.37
CA SER A 446 3.40 -31.88 -2.15
C SER A 446 4.63 -32.78 -2.28
N LYS A 447 5.58 -32.67 -1.38
CA LYS A 447 6.52 -33.76 -1.13
C LYS A 447 5.69 -34.93 -0.59
N LYS A 448 4.98 -35.67 -1.46
CA LYS A 448 4.64 -37.03 -1.14
C LYS A 448 5.97 -37.78 -1.14
N ALA A 449 6.19 -38.45 -0.03
CA ALA A 449 7.25 -39.41 0.19
C ALA A 449 7.65 -40.13 -1.12
N ALA A 450 8.92 -40.01 -1.46
CA ALA A 450 9.61 -41.04 -2.20
C ALA A 450 9.91 -42.17 -1.23
#